data_6135ad26a6dbef487156ed28d619f419
#
_entry.id   6135ad26a6dbef487156ed28d619f419
#
_cell.length_a   1.000
_cell.length_b   1.000
_cell.length_c   1.000
_cell.angle_alpha   90.00
_cell.angle_beta   90.00
_cell.angle_gamma   90.00
#
_symmetry.space_group_name_H-M   'P 1'
#
loop_
_entity.id
_entity.type
_entity.pdbx_description
1 polymer ?
#
loop_
_entity_poly.entity_id
_entity_poly.type
_entity_poly.pdbx_seq_one_letter_code
_entity_poly.pdbx_strand_id
1 'polypeptide(L)'
;MTATLRVASYNIHACVGLDRRQDVGRVAAVLDEIGADVIGLQEVESRHGRSPIDQAEALATALEMQCIEGPLLHGPSGWYGNALLTRRTVRAVRRVVFEARGREARGAIVADLAGSEGLGWRVLSTHLDLHSGRRRRQFELLLDELLPAVSLATVVIGDFNEWWPFSRGLGALRRHAVLPFAPPTFPSRCPLFALDRMALSACRLRGRLRRHDTPLSRLASDHLPIFADVVALPEPPATPASS
;
A
#
# COMPACT_ATOMS: atom_id res chain seq x y z
N MET A 1 -23.37 -11.44 6.46
CA MET A 1 -22.98 -10.01 6.21
C MET A 1 -21.68 -9.99 5.44
N THR A 2 -21.53 -9.14 4.42
CA THR A 2 -20.30 -9.06 3.62
C THR A 2 -19.21 -8.32 4.39
N ALA A 3 -18.04 -8.97 4.60
CA ALA A 3 -16.91 -8.36 5.25
C ALA A 3 -16.41 -7.16 4.44
N THR A 4 -16.41 -5.97 5.03
CA THR A 4 -15.88 -4.75 4.42
C THR A 4 -14.58 -4.36 5.11
N LEU A 5 -13.60 -3.91 4.31
CA LEU A 5 -12.31 -3.41 4.77
C LEU A 5 -12.05 -2.05 4.12
N ARG A 6 -11.80 -1.01 4.92
CA ARG A 6 -11.29 0.26 4.38
C ARG A 6 -9.78 0.20 4.32
N VAL A 7 -9.24 0.36 3.12
CA VAL A 7 -7.80 0.28 2.83
C VAL A 7 -7.32 1.60 2.27
N ALA A 8 -6.16 2.08 2.76
CA ALA A 8 -5.50 3.27 2.26
C ALA A 8 -4.04 2.99 1.88
N SER A 9 -3.49 3.80 0.98
CA SER A 9 -2.07 3.84 0.64
C SER A 9 -1.60 5.28 0.58
N TYR A 10 -0.42 5.54 1.13
CA TYR A 10 0.17 6.87 1.15
C TYR A 10 1.69 6.82 1.09
N ASN A 11 2.28 7.39 0.04
CA ASN A 11 3.70 7.73 0.04
C ASN A 11 3.86 9.00 0.87
N ILE A 12 4.49 8.87 2.05
CA ILE A 12 4.58 9.96 3.05
C ILE A 12 5.82 10.83 2.90
N HIS A 13 6.70 10.52 1.94
CA HIS A 13 7.92 11.30 1.65
C HIS A 13 8.71 11.64 2.92
N ALA A 14 9.01 10.64 3.76
CA ALA A 14 9.66 10.79 5.07
C ALA A 14 8.97 11.85 5.97
N CYS A 15 7.66 12.01 5.86
CA CYS A 15 6.85 13.05 6.51
C CYS A 15 7.30 14.49 6.19
N VAL A 16 8.05 14.69 5.10
CA VAL A 16 8.50 16.02 4.65
C VAL A 16 7.46 16.62 3.71
N GLY A 17 6.85 17.70 4.16
CA GLY A 17 5.83 18.40 3.40
C GLY A 17 6.41 19.31 2.29
N LEU A 18 5.52 19.89 1.50
CA LEU A 18 5.89 20.87 0.46
C LEU A 18 6.53 22.14 1.02
N ASP A 19 6.35 22.40 2.31
CA ASP A 19 7.03 23.46 3.07
C ASP A 19 8.45 23.06 3.51
N ARG A 20 8.92 21.85 3.15
CA ARG A 20 10.20 21.25 3.53
C ARG A 20 10.35 20.99 5.03
N ARG A 21 9.26 20.97 5.79
CA ARG A 21 9.24 20.63 7.21
C ARG A 21 8.84 19.16 7.37
N GLN A 22 9.59 18.46 8.19
CA GLN A 22 9.23 17.12 8.62
C GLN A 22 8.21 17.20 9.76
N ASP A 23 7.03 16.62 9.56
CA ASP A 23 5.92 16.72 10.50
C ASP A 23 5.07 15.42 10.47
N VAL A 24 5.35 14.54 11.42
CA VAL A 24 4.65 13.25 11.57
C VAL A 24 3.20 13.46 12.03
N GLY A 25 2.95 14.45 12.91
CA GLY A 25 1.61 14.77 13.39
C GLY A 25 0.68 15.22 12.25
N ARG A 26 1.21 15.94 11.27
CA ARG A 26 0.49 16.35 10.06
C ARG A 26 0.08 15.14 9.20
N VAL A 27 1.00 14.18 9.01
CA VAL A 27 0.69 12.93 8.29
C VAL A 27 -0.32 12.09 9.05
N ALA A 28 -0.18 11.99 10.39
CA ALA A 28 -1.15 11.29 11.24
C ALA A 28 -2.56 11.88 11.10
N ALA A 29 -2.69 13.20 11.12
CA ALA A 29 -3.98 13.89 10.95
C ALA A 29 -4.63 13.59 9.59
N VAL A 30 -3.85 13.58 8.49
CA VAL A 30 -4.34 13.19 7.15
C VAL A 30 -4.85 11.75 7.14
N LEU A 31 -4.16 10.83 7.80
CA LEU A 31 -4.54 9.42 7.86
C LEU A 31 -5.76 9.19 8.76
N ASP A 32 -5.89 9.96 9.83
CA ASP A 32 -7.05 9.93 10.73
C ASP A 32 -8.32 10.39 10.01
N GLU A 33 -8.24 11.47 9.19
CA GLU A 33 -9.35 11.92 8.34
C GLU A 33 -9.87 10.81 7.39
N ILE A 34 -9.02 9.87 6.98
CA ILE A 34 -9.40 8.75 6.11
C ILE A 34 -10.08 7.64 6.92
N GLY A 35 -9.65 7.40 8.16
CA GLY A 35 -10.20 6.39 9.05
C GLY A 35 -10.11 4.96 8.49
N ALA A 36 -8.95 4.57 7.93
CA ALA A 36 -8.77 3.27 7.32
C ALA A 36 -8.52 2.16 8.35
N ASP A 37 -8.95 0.93 8.05
CA ASP A 37 -8.64 -0.27 8.82
C ASP A 37 -7.20 -0.73 8.59
N VAL A 38 -6.69 -0.51 7.36
CA VAL A 38 -5.34 -0.90 6.92
C VAL A 38 -4.75 0.21 6.06
N ILE A 39 -3.50 0.58 6.34
CA ILE A 39 -2.78 1.66 5.66
C ILE A 39 -1.41 1.16 5.22
N GLY A 40 -1.15 1.17 3.92
CA GLY A 40 0.20 0.96 3.38
C GLY A 40 0.93 2.30 3.27
N LEU A 41 2.09 2.39 3.91
CA LEU A 41 2.95 3.57 3.88
C LEU A 41 4.21 3.30 3.07
N GLN A 42 4.63 4.25 2.27
CA GLN A 42 5.88 4.23 1.52
C GLN A 42 6.77 5.39 1.98
N GLU A 43 8.07 5.23 1.82
CA GLU A 43 9.09 6.22 2.20
C GLU A 43 9.05 6.59 3.69
N VAL A 44 8.91 5.58 4.54
CA VAL A 44 8.96 5.75 6.00
C VAL A 44 10.42 5.87 6.45
N GLU A 45 10.73 6.91 7.21
CA GLU A 45 12.07 7.18 7.72
C GLU A 45 12.11 6.93 9.25
N SER A 46 12.88 5.95 9.67
CA SER A 46 13.08 5.59 11.08
C SER A 46 14.54 5.66 11.51
N ARG A 47 15.43 6.25 10.68
CA ARG A 47 16.86 6.40 11.01
C ARG A 47 17.09 7.65 11.85
N HIS A 48 17.61 7.49 13.06
CA HIS A 48 18.07 8.61 13.88
C HIS A 48 19.10 9.45 13.14
N GLY A 49 18.96 10.77 13.18
CA GLY A 49 19.76 11.73 12.44
C GLY A 49 19.17 12.13 11.08
N ARG A 50 18.20 11.36 10.55
CA ARG A 50 17.35 11.76 9.42
C ARG A 50 15.91 12.08 9.85
N SER A 51 15.45 11.42 10.90
CA SER A 51 14.22 11.77 11.61
C SER A 51 14.52 11.87 13.11
N PRO A 52 13.92 12.83 13.83
CA PRO A 52 14.06 12.93 15.30
C PRO A 52 13.33 11.79 16.03
N ILE A 53 12.40 11.11 15.35
CA ILE A 53 11.56 10.04 15.90
C ILE A 53 11.44 8.90 14.89
N ASP A 54 11.13 7.71 15.37
CA ASP A 54 10.67 6.61 14.51
C ASP A 54 9.30 6.95 13.95
N GLN A 55 9.22 7.22 12.65
CA GLN A 55 7.98 7.64 12.00
C GLN A 55 6.93 6.52 11.99
N ALA A 56 7.35 5.26 11.83
CA ALA A 56 6.42 4.14 11.80
C ALA A 56 5.73 3.95 13.15
N GLU A 57 6.52 3.95 14.23
CA GLU A 57 6.03 3.81 15.60
C GLU A 57 5.15 5.02 16.01
N ALA A 58 5.59 6.23 15.69
CA ALA A 58 4.85 7.45 16.01
C ALA A 58 3.49 7.50 15.30
N LEU A 59 3.42 7.13 14.00
CA LEU A 59 2.17 7.05 13.26
C LEU A 59 1.26 5.94 13.79
N ALA A 60 1.82 4.77 14.11
CA ALA A 60 1.06 3.66 14.67
C ALA A 60 0.43 4.03 16.03
N THR A 61 1.20 4.69 16.88
CA THR A 61 0.73 5.16 18.19
C THR A 61 -0.35 6.22 18.03
N ALA A 62 -0.14 7.23 17.19
CA ALA A 62 -1.10 8.31 16.98
C ALA A 62 -2.44 7.83 16.42
N LEU A 63 -2.43 6.75 15.63
CA LEU A 63 -3.61 6.18 14.97
C LEU A 63 -4.20 4.98 15.72
N GLU A 64 -3.60 4.57 16.86
CA GLU A 64 -3.98 3.37 17.62
C GLU A 64 -4.01 2.10 16.75
N MET A 65 -2.96 1.92 15.93
CA MET A 65 -2.82 0.82 14.99
C MET A 65 -1.58 -0.02 15.29
N GLN A 66 -1.63 -1.30 14.97
CA GLN A 66 -0.44 -2.17 14.96
C GLN A 66 0.42 -1.82 13.74
N CYS A 67 1.75 -1.72 13.93
CA CYS A 67 2.72 -1.51 12.86
C CYS A 67 3.37 -2.83 12.41
N ILE A 68 3.46 -3.01 11.10
CA ILE A 68 4.27 -4.04 10.45
C ILE A 68 5.33 -3.32 9.64
N GLU A 69 6.56 -3.33 10.13
CA GLU A 69 7.70 -2.71 9.46
C GLU A 69 8.14 -3.49 8.22
N GLY A 70 8.51 -2.77 7.18
CA GLY A 70 9.08 -3.29 5.94
C GLY A 70 10.38 -2.58 5.58
N PRO A 71 11.45 -2.77 6.38
CA PRO A 71 12.73 -2.13 6.14
C PRO A 71 13.34 -2.57 4.82
N LEU A 72 13.84 -1.62 4.04
CA LEU A 72 14.52 -1.84 2.77
C LEU A 72 15.98 -1.38 2.81
N LEU A 73 16.27 -0.37 3.62
CA LEU A 73 17.62 0.08 3.93
C LEU A 73 17.80 0.04 5.43
N HIS A 74 18.85 -0.66 5.88
CA HIS A 74 19.26 -0.69 7.26
C HIS A 74 20.49 0.19 7.48
N GLY A 75 20.53 0.89 8.60
CA GLY A 75 21.68 1.66 9.07
C GLY A 75 21.91 1.45 10.56
N PRO A 76 23.04 1.91 11.11
CA PRO A 76 23.34 1.80 12.54
C PRO A 76 22.30 2.47 13.44
N SER A 77 21.52 3.40 12.88
CA SER A 77 20.58 4.25 13.61
C SER A 77 19.11 3.97 13.28
N GLY A 78 18.78 2.87 12.57
CA GLY A 78 17.41 2.54 12.20
C GLY A 78 17.28 2.11 10.74
N TRP A 79 16.09 2.29 10.18
CA TRP A 79 15.74 1.80 8.85
C TRP A 79 14.94 2.83 8.02
N TYR A 80 14.93 2.62 6.70
CA TYR A 80 14.06 3.32 5.75
C TYR A 80 13.37 2.30 4.86
N GLY A 81 12.09 2.52 4.53
CA GLY A 81 11.34 1.62 3.68
C GLY A 81 9.85 1.82 3.70
N ASN A 82 9.11 0.71 3.77
CA ASN A 82 7.66 0.70 3.84
C ASN A 82 7.17 0.35 5.25
N ALA A 83 5.92 0.70 5.56
CA ALA A 83 5.23 0.17 6.73
C ALA A 83 3.78 -0.20 6.35
N LEU A 84 3.19 -1.12 7.09
CA LEU A 84 1.76 -1.42 7.03
C LEU A 84 1.17 -1.23 8.41
N LEU A 85 0.23 -0.31 8.55
CA LEU A 85 -0.52 -0.10 9.77
C LEU A 85 -1.86 -0.82 9.68
N THR A 86 -2.32 -1.45 10.76
CA THR A 86 -3.60 -2.17 10.76
C THR A 86 -4.27 -2.21 12.13
N ARG A 87 -5.61 -2.10 12.15
CA ARG A 87 -6.48 -2.39 13.31
C ARG A 87 -6.95 -3.85 13.34
N ARG A 88 -6.62 -4.64 12.29
CA ARG A 88 -7.02 -6.04 12.18
C ARG A 88 -5.99 -6.95 12.80
N THR A 89 -6.41 -8.06 13.36
CA THR A 89 -5.49 -9.09 13.87
C THR A 89 -4.64 -9.64 12.75
N VAL A 90 -3.32 -9.55 12.90
CA VAL A 90 -2.33 -10.09 11.97
C VAL A 90 -2.18 -11.59 12.20
N ARG A 91 -2.32 -12.39 11.14
CA ARG A 91 -2.15 -13.85 11.15
C ARG A 91 -0.80 -14.30 10.65
N ALA A 92 -0.32 -13.66 9.58
CA ALA A 92 0.98 -13.94 8.99
C ALA A 92 1.55 -12.70 8.32
N VAL A 93 2.89 -12.62 8.28
CA VAL A 93 3.61 -11.54 7.60
C VAL A 93 4.76 -12.13 6.80
N ARG A 94 4.89 -11.69 5.55
CA ARG A 94 6.09 -11.92 4.73
C ARG A 94 6.60 -10.59 4.17
N ARG A 95 7.90 -10.51 4.00
CA ARG A 95 8.57 -9.35 3.38
C ARG A 95 9.26 -9.83 2.10
N VAL A 96 8.91 -9.22 0.99
CA VAL A 96 9.49 -9.51 -0.32
C VAL A 96 10.42 -8.36 -0.67
N VAL A 97 11.72 -8.65 -0.77
CA VAL A 97 12.71 -7.65 -1.18
C VAL A 97 12.99 -7.86 -2.67
N PHE A 98 12.82 -6.80 -3.44
CA PHE A 98 13.18 -6.79 -4.86
C PHE A 98 14.66 -6.45 -4.99
N GLU A 99 15.43 -7.24 -5.73
CA GLU A 99 16.89 -7.01 -5.89
C GLU A 99 17.22 -5.59 -6.36
N ALA A 100 18.11 -4.94 -5.62
CA ALA A 100 18.49 -3.56 -5.82
C ALA A 100 19.97 -3.39 -6.14
N ARG A 101 20.54 -4.05 -7.13
CA ARG A 101 21.97 -3.97 -7.47
C ARG A 101 22.49 -2.52 -7.43
N GLY A 102 23.10 -2.12 -6.30
CA GLY A 102 23.76 -0.83 -6.10
C GLY A 102 22.86 0.41 -6.03
N ARG A 103 21.57 0.24 -5.74
CA ARG A 103 20.58 1.33 -5.62
C ARG A 103 19.65 1.11 -4.43
N GLU A 104 18.74 2.05 -4.22
CA GLU A 104 17.70 1.94 -3.20
C GLU A 104 16.86 0.68 -3.42
N ALA A 105 16.81 -0.18 -2.40
CA ALA A 105 16.02 -1.39 -2.41
C ALA A 105 14.52 -1.07 -2.47
N ARG A 106 13.76 -1.89 -3.18
CA ARG A 106 12.31 -1.85 -3.23
C ARG A 106 11.76 -3.18 -2.73
N GLY A 107 10.50 -3.20 -2.32
CA GLY A 107 9.92 -4.43 -1.79
C GLY A 107 8.44 -4.31 -1.52
N ALA A 108 7.89 -5.38 -0.99
CA ALA A 108 6.51 -5.45 -0.55
C ALA A 108 6.40 -6.08 0.86
N ILE A 109 5.43 -5.61 1.62
CA ILE A 109 4.93 -6.27 2.83
C ILE A 109 3.69 -7.05 2.41
N VAL A 110 3.65 -8.33 2.72
CA VAL A 110 2.49 -9.20 2.55
C VAL A 110 1.98 -9.55 3.92
N ALA A 111 0.77 -9.10 4.26
CA ALA A 111 0.13 -9.37 5.53
C ALA A 111 -1.18 -10.12 5.34
N ASP A 112 -1.32 -11.27 5.99
CA ASP A 112 -2.58 -11.98 6.10
C ASP A 112 -3.28 -11.53 7.38
N LEU A 113 -4.48 -10.99 7.24
CA LEU A 113 -5.24 -10.36 8.31
C LEU A 113 -6.54 -11.14 8.57
N ALA A 114 -6.98 -11.13 9.82
CA ALA A 114 -8.28 -11.68 10.16
C ALA A 114 -9.41 -10.84 9.54
N GLY A 115 -10.35 -11.52 8.92
CA GLY A 115 -11.62 -10.94 8.49
C GLY A 115 -12.76 -11.37 9.41
N SER A 116 -13.97 -10.96 9.11
CA SER A 116 -15.19 -11.44 9.76
C SER A 116 -15.67 -12.76 9.15
N GLU A 117 -16.35 -13.59 9.94
CA GLU A 117 -17.02 -14.82 9.47
C GLU A 117 -16.10 -15.85 8.79
N GLY A 118 -14.82 -15.94 9.22
CA GLY A 118 -13.85 -16.89 8.66
C GLY A 118 -13.17 -16.44 7.36
N LEU A 119 -13.65 -15.37 6.72
CA LEU A 119 -12.97 -14.76 5.58
C LEU A 119 -11.70 -14.05 6.04
N GLY A 120 -10.58 -14.32 5.35
CA GLY A 120 -9.32 -13.63 5.58
C GLY A 120 -9.04 -12.59 4.51
N TRP A 121 -8.20 -11.64 4.85
CA TRP A 121 -7.69 -10.64 3.92
C TRP A 121 -6.20 -10.82 3.71
N ARG A 122 -5.73 -10.70 2.49
CA ARG A 122 -4.32 -10.52 2.18
C ARG A 122 -4.11 -9.10 1.67
N VAL A 123 -3.23 -8.36 2.33
CA VAL A 123 -2.87 -7.00 1.90
C VAL A 123 -1.39 -6.99 1.55
N LEU A 124 -1.10 -6.57 0.31
CA LEU A 124 0.25 -6.34 -0.19
C LEU A 124 0.47 -4.84 -0.29
N SER A 125 1.39 -4.30 0.50
CA SER A 125 1.83 -2.90 0.40
C SER A 125 3.19 -2.83 -0.26
N THR A 126 3.34 -2.05 -1.33
CA THR A 126 4.58 -1.99 -2.12
C THR A 126 4.96 -0.57 -2.52
N HIS A 127 6.25 -0.38 -2.82
CA HIS A 127 6.77 0.78 -3.52
C HIS A 127 7.67 0.29 -4.65
N LEU A 128 7.27 0.51 -5.90
CA LEU A 128 7.97 0.01 -7.08
C LEU A 128 9.05 0.99 -7.56
N ASP A 129 9.97 0.48 -8.37
CA ASP A 129 11.11 1.25 -8.88
C ASP A 129 10.70 2.29 -9.95
N LEU A 130 11.40 3.40 -9.99
CA LEU A 130 11.27 4.42 -11.03
C LEU A 130 11.68 3.93 -12.42
N HIS A 131 12.62 2.98 -12.48
CA HIS A 131 13.12 2.44 -13.74
C HIS A 131 12.19 1.37 -14.31
N SER A 132 11.66 1.59 -15.52
CA SER A 132 10.62 0.76 -16.15
C SER A 132 10.98 -0.73 -16.28
N GLY A 133 12.25 -1.05 -16.62
CA GLY A 133 12.70 -2.43 -16.77
C GLY A 133 12.70 -3.20 -15.44
N ARG A 134 13.13 -2.55 -14.34
CA ARG A 134 13.08 -3.15 -13.00
C ARG A 134 11.66 -3.24 -12.49
N ARG A 135 10.88 -2.20 -12.66
CA ARG A 135 9.46 -2.16 -12.29
C ARG A 135 8.67 -3.29 -12.96
N ARG A 136 8.96 -3.60 -14.24
CA ARG A 136 8.34 -4.74 -14.94
C ARG A 136 8.62 -6.06 -14.21
N ARG A 137 9.87 -6.33 -13.82
CA ARG A 137 10.24 -7.54 -13.06
C ARG A 137 9.58 -7.56 -11.68
N GLN A 138 9.46 -6.41 -11.04
CA GLN A 138 8.77 -6.28 -9.75
C GLN A 138 7.27 -6.59 -9.87
N PHE A 139 6.63 -6.25 -10.98
CA PHE A 139 5.25 -6.69 -11.26
C PHE A 139 5.14 -8.22 -11.40
N GLU A 140 6.12 -8.86 -12.02
CA GLU A 140 6.17 -10.33 -12.15
C GLU A 140 6.26 -10.97 -10.75
N LEU A 141 7.13 -10.47 -9.86
CA LEU A 141 7.25 -10.94 -8.49
C LEU A 141 5.98 -10.68 -7.65
N LEU A 142 5.30 -9.56 -7.86
CA LEU A 142 4.01 -9.30 -7.20
C LEU A 142 2.93 -10.29 -7.66
N LEU A 143 2.95 -10.72 -8.91
CA LEU A 143 2.03 -11.73 -9.42
C LEU A 143 2.25 -13.09 -8.74
N ASP A 144 3.50 -13.47 -8.49
CA ASP A 144 3.83 -14.71 -7.77
C ASP A 144 3.26 -14.69 -6.34
N GLU A 145 3.10 -13.52 -5.73
CA GLU A 145 2.47 -13.36 -4.42
C GLU A 145 0.93 -13.30 -4.47
N LEU A 146 0.36 -12.87 -5.60
CA LEU A 146 -1.09 -12.81 -5.82
C LEU A 146 -1.70 -14.18 -6.13
N LEU A 147 -1.02 -14.98 -6.97
CA LEU A 147 -1.56 -16.20 -7.53
C LEU A 147 -1.86 -17.32 -6.50
N PRO A 148 -1.07 -17.53 -5.44
CA PRO A 148 -1.34 -18.60 -4.47
C PRO A 148 -2.51 -18.33 -3.51
N ALA A 149 -3.08 -17.13 -3.53
CA ALA A 149 -4.06 -16.68 -2.53
C ALA A 149 -5.53 -16.93 -2.95
N VAL A 150 -5.84 -18.06 -3.54
CA VAL A 150 -7.19 -18.38 -4.05
C VAL A 150 -8.27 -18.31 -2.95
N SER A 151 -7.89 -18.47 -1.67
CA SER A 151 -8.83 -18.48 -0.53
C SER A 151 -8.92 -17.16 0.24
N LEU A 152 -8.11 -16.14 -0.10
CA LEU A 152 -8.09 -14.86 0.60
C LEU A 152 -8.51 -13.72 -0.32
N ALA A 153 -9.37 -12.84 0.18
CA ALA A 153 -9.64 -11.57 -0.48
C ALA A 153 -8.37 -10.72 -0.49
N THR A 154 -7.77 -10.52 -1.67
CA THR A 154 -6.44 -9.94 -1.80
C THR A 154 -6.49 -8.52 -2.35
N VAL A 155 -5.79 -7.60 -1.67
CA VAL A 155 -5.65 -6.20 -2.05
C VAL A 155 -4.16 -5.86 -2.18
N VAL A 156 -3.74 -5.39 -3.35
CA VAL A 156 -2.41 -4.79 -3.55
C VAL A 156 -2.56 -3.29 -3.58
N ILE A 157 -1.76 -2.59 -2.80
CA ILE A 157 -1.74 -1.12 -2.69
C ILE A 157 -0.31 -0.62 -2.72
N GLY A 158 -0.12 0.63 -3.13
CA GLY A 158 1.18 1.27 -3.04
C GLY A 158 1.42 2.31 -4.13
N ASP A 159 2.59 2.90 -4.05
CA ASP A 159 3.16 3.69 -5.12
C ASP A 159 3.80 2.74 -6.15
N PHE A 160 3.11 2.58 -7.28
CA PHE A 160 3.57 1.72 -8.36
C PHE A 160 4.59 2.39 -9.25
N ASN A 161 4.81 3.70 -9.09
CA ASN A 161 5.72 4.50 -9.93
C ASN A 161 5.49 4.30 -11.43
N GLU A 162 4.26 3.92 -11.81
CA GLU A 162 3.92 3.63 -13.19
C GLU A 162 3.21 4.82 -13.84
N TRP A 163 3.99 5.56 -14.62
CA TRP A 163 3.57 6.79 -15.29
C TRP A 163 2.66 6.54 -16.48
N TRP A 164 2.76 5.33 -17.09
CA TRP A 164 2.01 4.98 -18.28
C TRP A 164 0.88 4.01 -17.99
N PRO A 165 -0.39 4.41 -18.14
CA PRO A 165 -1.54 3.58 -17.76
C PRO A 165 -1.70 2.30 -18.59
N PHE A 166 -1.04 2.22 -19.75
CA PHE A 166 -1.05 1.08 -20.66
C PHE A 166 0.27 0.30 -20.63
N SER A 167 1.05 0.41 -19.58
CA SER A 167 2.31 -0.32 -19.46
C SER A 167 2.12 -1.83 -19.47
N ARG A 168 3.16 -2.55 -19.90
CA ARG A 168 3.15 -4.02 -19.89
C ARG A 168 3.00 -4.61 -18.49
N GLY A 169 3.55 -3.94 -17.46
CA GLY A 169 3.44 -4.36 -16.06
C GLY A 169 1.99 -4.30 -15.57
N LEU A 170 1.31 -3.17 -15.76
CA LEU A 170 -0.11 -3.04 -15.44
C LEU A 170 -0.98 -3.99 -16.29
N GLY A 171 -0.61 -4.20 -17.56
CA GLY A 171 -1.27 -5.18 -18.43
C GLY A 171 -1.14 -6.61 -17.92
N ALA A 172 0.02 -6.99 -17.37
CA ALA A 172 0.21 -8.29 -16.73
C ALA A 172 -0.67 -8.42 -15.48
N LEU A 173 -0.68 -7.41 -14.63
CA LEU A 173 -1.48 -7.41 -13.40
C LEU A 173 -2.99 -7.49 -13.70
N ARG A 174 -3.48 -6.79 -14.75
CA ARG A 174 -4.91 -6.84 -15.17
C ARG A 174 -5.41 -8.21 -15.59
N ARG A 175 -4.52 -9.15 -15.96
CA ARG A 175 -4.93 -10.52 -16.30
C ARG A 175 -5.29 -11.36 -15.07
N HIS A 176 -4.84 -10.94 -13.89
CA HIS A 176 -4.98 -11.70 -12.64
C HIS A 176 -5.72 -10.94 -11.54
N ALA A 177 -5.88 -9.63 -11.71
CA ALA A 177 -6.53 -8.77 -10.73
C ALA A 177 -7.33 -7.64 -11.41
N VAL A 178 -8.38 -7.19 -10.75
CA VAL A 178 -9.11 -6.00 -11.15
C VAL A 178 -8.31 -4.76 -10.73
N LEU A 179 -7.96 -3.92 -11.68
CA LEU A 179 -7.35 -2.62 -11.42
C LEU A 179 -8.42 -1.53 -11.54
N PRO A 180 -8.88 -0.96 -10.43
CA PRO A 180 -9.78 0.18 -10.46
C PRO A 180 -9.13 1.38 -11.15
N PHE A 181 -9.98 2.27 -11.69
CA PHE A 181 -9.49 3.57 -12.16
C PHE A 181 -8.84 4.33 -11.00
N ALA A 182 -7.54 4.61 -11.14
CA ALA A 182 -6.77 5.34 -10.13
C ALA A 182 -6.83 6.84 -10.42
N PRO A 183 -7.23 7.66 -9.43
CA PRO A 183 -7.19 9.11 -9.58
C PRO A 183 -5.72 9.60 -9.59
N PRO A 184 -5.42 10.73 -10.24
CA PRO A 184 -4.11 11.35 -10.12
C PRO A 184 -3.78 11.73 -8.67
N THR A 185 -2.54 11.42 -8.23
CA THR A 185 -2.06 11.65 -6.85
C THR A 185 -0.79 12.49 -6.79
N PHE A 186 -0.02 12.52 -7.87
CA PHE A 186 1.29 13.17 -7.94
C PHE A 186 1.35 14.23 -9.06
N PRO A 187 2.05 15.36 -8.85
CA PRO A 187 2.45 15.89 -7.54
C PRO A 187 1.24 16.42 -6.76
N SER A 188 1.26 16.36 -5.43
CA SER A 188 0.10 16.67 -4.57
C SER A 188 -0.45 18.08 -4.79
N ARG A 189 0.42 19.05 -5.12
CA ARG A 189 0.02 20.45 -5.40
C ARG A 189 -0.85 20.56 -6.65
N CYS A 190 -0.57 19.79 -7.70
CA CYS A 190 -1.31 19.77 -8.96
C CYS A 190 -1.33 18.32 -9.50
N PRO A 191 -2.23 17.46 -9.03
CA PRO A 191 -2.20 16.03 -9.35
C PRO A 191 -2.46 15.75 -10.82
N LEU A 192 -1.45 15.21 -11.51
CA LEU A 192 -1.46 14.88 -12.93
C LEU A 192 -1.27 13.39 -13.18
N PHE A 193 -0.49 12.71 -12.33
CA PHE A 193 -0.10 11.32 -12.53
C PHE A 193 -0.71 10.43 -11.45
N ALA A 194 -1.27 9.28 -11.89
CA ALA A 194 -1.82 8.26 -11.01
C ALA A 194 -0.73 7.23 -10.70
N LEU A 195 0.21 7.58 -9.82
CA LEU A 195 1.31 6.69 -9.41
C LEU A 195 0.86 5.71 -8.34
N ASP A 196 -0.01 6.15 -7.43
CA ASP A 196 -0.60 5.34 -6.37
C ASP A 196 -1.78 4.55 -6.90
N ARG A 197 -1.77 3.23 -6.68
CA ARG A 197 -2.73 2.31 -7.31
C ARG A 197 -3.19 1.24 -6.35
N MET A 198 -4.29 0.59 -6.76
CA MET A 198 -4.86 -0.57 -6.10
C MET A 198 -5.13 -1.65 -7.13
N ALA A 199 -4.91 -2.92 -6.74
CA ALA A 199 -5.35 -4.09 -7.51
C ALA A 199 -6.08 -5.06 -6.57
N LEU A 200 -7.11 -5.74 -7.09
CA LEU A 200 -8.04 -6.54 -6.32
C LEU A 200 -8.17 -7.95 -6.91
N SER A 201 -8.07 -8.96 -6.05
CA SER A 201 -8.36 -10.37 -6.38
C SER A 201 -9.26 -10.98 -5.31
N ALA A 202 -10.27 -11.73 -5.71
CA ALA A 202 -11.31 -12.30 -4.84
C ALA A 202 -12.04 -11.25 -3.96
N CYS A 203 -12.01 -9.99 -4.35
CA CYS A 203 -12.73 -8.89 -3.71
C CYS A 203 -13.05 -7.79 -4.74
N ARG A 204 -13.93 -6.86 -4.37
CA ARG A 204 -14.33 -5.72 -5.21
C ARG A 204 -14.41 -4.44 -4.41
N LEU A 205 -14.36 -3.31 -5.09
CA LEU A 205 -14.66 -2.03 -4.47
C LEU A 205 -16.14 -1.92 -4.09
N ARG A 206 -16.39 -1.30 -2.94
CA ARG A 206 -17.69 -0.71 -2.61
C ARG A 206 -17.63 0.77 -3.02
N GLY A 207 -18.12 1.05 -4.21
CA GLY A 207 -18.01 2.37 -4.80
C GLY A 207 -16.76 2.50 -5.71
N ARG A 208 -15.94 3.50 -5.48
CA ARG A 208 -14.76 3.80 -6.30
C ARG A 208 -13.49 3.98 -5.46
N LEU A 209 -12.33 3.82 -6.09
CA LEU A 209 -11.05 4.27 -5.53
C LEU A 209 -11.04 5.80 -5.49
N ARG A 210 -10.73 6.37 -4.34
CA ARG A 210 -10.73 7.81 -4.08
C ARG A 210 -9.32 8.27 -3.70
N ARG A 211 -8.99 9.49 -4.03
CA ARG A 211 -7.88 10.20 -3.40
C ARG A 211 -8.43 11.08 -2.27
N HIS A 212 -7.66 11.22 -1.21
CA HIS A 212 -7.95 12.16 -0.15
C HIS A 212 -7.26 13.49 -0.48
N ASP A 213 -8.05 14.48 -0.82
CA ASP A 213 -7.57 15.75 -1.39
C ASP A 213 -8.09 16.91 -0.56
N THR A 214 -7.33 17.26 0.48
CA THR A 214 -7.60 18.39 1.40
C THR A 214 -6.41 19.35 1.40
N PRO A 215 -6.56 20.59 1.89
CA PRO A 215 -5.42 21.50 2.06
C PRO A 215 -4.29 20.87 2.90
N LEU A 216 -4.64 20.06 3.91
CA LEU A 216 -3.68 19.37 4.76
C LEU A 216 -2.93 18.30 3.98
N SER A 217 -3.63 17.40 3.27
CA SER A 217 -2.99 16.33 2.49
C SER A 217 -2.11 16.86 1.36
N ARG A 218 -2.51 17.98 0.72
CA ARG A 218 -1.68 18.66 -0.29
C ARG A 218 -0.37 19.20 0.25
N LEU A 219 -0.34 19.57 1.53
CA LEU A 219 0.86 20.09 2.19
C LEU A 219 1.74 18.98 2.76
N ALA A 220 1.13 17.87 3.21
CA ALA A 220 1.77 16.86 4.05
C ALA A 220 2.81 16.00 3.33
N SER A 221 2.67 15.77 2.02
CA SER A 221 3.58 15.01 1.17
C SER A 221 3.52 15.54 -0.27
N ASP A 222 4.42 15.12 -1.13
CA ASP A 222 4.37 15.35 -2.58
C ASP A 222 3.40 14.38 -3.31
N HIS A 223 2.88 13.37 -2.61
CA HIS A 223 1.76 12.53 -3.05
C HIS A 223 0.47 12.86 -2.29
N LEU A 224 -0.68 12.49 -2.87
CA LEU A 224 -1.97 12.43 -2.19
C LEU A 224 -2.33 10.98 -1.85
N PRO A 225 -2.85 10.68 -0.65
CA PRO A 225 -3.23 9.32 -0.31
C PRO A 225 -4.44 8.86 -1.12
N ILE A 226 -4.46 7.56 -1.43
CA ILE A 226 -5.62 6.88 -2.00
C ILE A 226 -6.29 5.98 -0.97
N PHE A 227 -7.60 5.81 -1.08
CA PHE A 227 -8.35 4.89 -0.21
C PHE A 227 -9.62 4.37 -0.86
N ALA A 228 -10.07 3.22 -0.40
CA ALA A 228 -11.31 2.60 -0.84
C ALA A 228 -11.90 1.67 0.24
N ASP A 229 -13.20 1.49 0.18
CA ASP A 229 -13.88 0.40 0.87
C ASP A 229 -13.91 -0.81 -0.07
N VAL A 230 -13.41 -1.96 0.38
CA VAL A 230 -13.38 -3.22 -0.37
C VAL A 230 -14.25 -4.26 0.31
N VAL A 231 -14.86 -5.12 -0.47
CA VAL A 231 -15.77 -6.18 -0.01
C VAL A 231 -15.23 -7.51 -0.52
N ALA A 232 -15.06 -8.48 0.36
CA ALA A 232 -14.70 -9.83 -0.04
C ALA A 232 -15.82 -10.46 -0.86
N LEU A 233 -15.46 -11.15 -1.93
CA LEU A 233 -16.41 -11.97 -2.69
C LEU A 233 -16.56 -13.33 -2.00
N PRO A 234 -17.77 -13.91 -1.96
CA PRO A 234 -17.92 -15.28 -1.51
C PRO A 234 -17.15 -16.23 -2.45
N GLU A 235 -16.61 -17.31 -1.88
CA GLU A 235 -16.01 -18.35 -2.71
C GLU A 235 -17.05 -18.82 -3.76
N PRO A 236 -16.63 -19.00 -5.02
CA PRO A 236 -17.51 -19.62 -6.00
C PRO A 236 -17.87 -21.03 -5.48
N PRO A 237 -19.13 -21.48 -5.66
CA PRO A 237 -19.53 -22.82 -5.25
C PRO A 237 -18.58 -23.84 -5.89
N ALA A 238 -18.12 -24.82 -5.08
CA ALA A 238 -17.24 -25.88 -5.56
C ALA A 238 -17.90 -26.51 -6.79
N THR A 239 -17.21 -26.52 -7.92
CA THR A 239 -17.67 -27.22 -9.11
C THR A 239 -17.80 -28.69 -8.73
N PRO A 240 -19.00 -29.31 -8.88
CA PRO A 240 -19.14 -30.73 -8.57
C PRO A 240 -18.11 -31.50 -9.40
N ALA A 241 -17.34 -32.37 -8.72
CA ALA A 241 -16.40 -33.26 -9.39
C ALA A 241 -17.21 -34.04 -10.44
N SER A 242 -16.82 -33.90 -11.70
CA SER A 242 -17.39 -34.70 -12.79
C SER A 242 -17.05 -36.16 -12.53
N SER A 243 -18.06 -36.91 -12.11
CA SER A 243 -18.06 -38.35 -11.96
C SER A 243 -17.94 -39.04 -13.31
#